data_f544984d843419abe0b64efbfc2f75a5
#
_entry.id   f544984d843419abe0b64efbfc2f75a5
#
_cell.length_a   1.000
_cell.length_b   1.000
_cell.length_c   1.000
_cell.angle_alpha   90.00
_cell.angle_beta   90.00
_cell.angle_gamma   90.00
#
_symmetry.space_group_name_H-M   'P 1'
#
loop_
_entity.id
_entity.type
_entity.pdbx_description
1 polymer ?
#
loop_
_entity_poly.entity_id
_entity_poly.type
_entity_poly.pdbx_seq_one_letter_code
_entity_poly.pdbx_strand_id
1 'polypeptide(L)'
;KTSFFDVSVSFHELINFSIKWNNTLKNHLWQVRFILPEPVHTTFSEDMNTIIERKFNPFYDIRKNLPKKRGIEAKTNFAPMQRYVGAQGVGIITKGLTEYEVFENTLSVTLLRSVGVISNPKNPARSTPAGPPLEVPDAQQLGENIAEFSVGFFDKDDYEKFVTLVFPKIVL
;
A
#
# COMPACT_ATOMS: atom_id res chain seq x y z
N LYS A 1 20.00 -12.34 5.82
CA LYS A 1 19.75 -12.70 4.40
C LYS A 1 19.60 -11.41 3.60
N THR A 2 20.32 -11.33 2.48
CA THR A 2 20.26 -10.17 1.59
C THR A 2 19.27 -10.48 0.49
N SER A 3 18.34 -9.58 0.23
CA SER A 3 17.44 -9.66 -0.91
C SER A 3 17.89 -8.66 -1.97
N PHE A 4 17.86 -9.08 -3.22
CA PHE A 4 18.22 -8.26 -4.36
C PHE A 4 16.94 -7.82 -5.08
N PHE A 5 16.90 -6.54 -5.48
CA PHE A 5 15.86 -5.96 -6.28
C PHE A 5 16.44 -5.46 -7.58
N ASP A 6 15.81 -5.84 -8.67
CA ASP A 6 16.01 -5.24 -9.97
C ASP A 6 15.03 -4.07 -10.13
N VAL A 7 15.54 -2.85 -10.23
CA VAL A 7 14.72 -1.64 -10.34
C VAL A 7 14.98 -0.99 -11.69
N SER A 8 13.96 -0.96 -12.53
CA SER A 8 13.96 -0.23 -13.80
C SER A 8 13.14 1.06 -13.64
N VAL A 9 13.69 2.16 -14.11
CA VAL A 9 13.03 3.49 -14.08
C VAL A 9 13.00 4.07 -15.47
N SER A 10 11.84 4.53 -15.93
CA SER A 10 11.71 5.26 -17.20
C SER A 10 10.93 6.56 -16.98
N PHE A 11 11.23 7.55 -17.83
CA PHE A 11 10.70 8.92 -17.73
C PHE A 11 9.91 9.24 -19.00
N HIS A 12 8.63 9.54 -18.80
CA HIS A 12 7.72 10.08 -19.81
C HIS A 12 6.94 11.23 -19.18
N GLU A 13 5.64 11.29 -19.34
CA GLU A 13 4.79 12.22 -18.57
C GLU A 13 4.76 11.85 -17.06
N LEU A 14 5.01 10.59 -16.75
CA LEU A 14 5.16 10.05 -15.39
C LEU A 14 6.53 9.37 -15.25
N ILE A 15 6.99 9.27 -14.02
CA ILE A 15 8.16 8.46 -13.67
C ILE A 15 7.65 7.04 -13.43
N ASN A 16 8.02 6.10 -14.29
CA ASN A 16 7.55 4.72 -14.23
C ASN A 16 8.59 3.84 -13.57
N PHE A 17 8.14 2.99 -12.67
CA PHE A 17 8.96 2.03 -11.93
C PHE A 17 8.50 0.61 -12.22
N SER A 18 9.45 -0.28 -12.44
CA SER A 18 9.25 -1.73 -12.43
C SER A 18 10.27 -2.33 -11.48
N ILE A 19 9.81 -3.00 -10.43
CA ILE A 19 10.65 -3.60 -9.40
C ILE A 19 10.41 -5.11 -9.44
N LYS A 20 11.50 -5.88 -9.66
CA LYS A 20 11.49 -7.34 -9.66
C LYS A 20 12.33 -7.87 -8.53
N TRP A 21 11.86 -8.92 -7.88
CA TRP A 21 12.63 -9.59 -6.83
C TRP A 21 12.23 -11.06 -6.68
N ASN A 22 13.10 -11.84 -6.08
CA ASN A 22 12.79 -13.20 -5.66
C ASN A 22 12.56 -13.21 -4.14
N ASN A 23 11.31 -13.47 -3.74
CA ASN A 23 10.96 -13.53 -2.32
C ASN A 23 11.35 -14.89 -1.73
N THR A 24 12.31 -14.89 -0.83
CA THR A 24 12.76 -16.07 -0.07
C THR A 24 12.43 -16.01 1.41
N LEU A 25 11.72 -14.95 1.84
CA LEU A 25 11.37 -14.70 3.23
C LEU A 25 9.88 -14.94 3.50
N LYS A 26 9.55 -15.26 4.74
CA LYS A 26 8.18 -15.46 5.21
C LYS A 26 7.79 -14.41 6.23
N ASN A 27 6.49 -14.10 6.33
CA ASN A 27 5.90 -13.24 7.37
C ASN A 27 6.56 -11.86 7.46
N HIS A 28 6.56 -11.12 6.36
CA HIS A 28 7.13 -9.78 6.28
C HIS A 28 6.31 -8.86 5.38
N LEU A 29 6.58 -7.57 5.49
CA LEU A 29 6.00 -6.52 4.69
C LEU A 29 7.10 -5.77 3.95
N TRP A 30 6.91 -5.55 2.65
CA TRP A 30 7.77 -4.72 1.84
C TRP A 30 7.00 -3.56 1.25
N GLN A 31 7.58 -2.37 1.36
CA GLN A 31 6.96 -1.12 0.93
C GLN A 31 7.97 -0.27 0.16
N VAL A 32 7.50 0.45 -0.83
CA VAL A 32 8.17 1.63 -1.35
C VAL A 32 7.68 2.84 -0.56
N ARG A 33 8.59 3.75 -0.22
CA ARG A 33 8.29 4.93 0.62
C ARG A 33 8.54 6.21 -0.14
N PHE A 34 7.57 7.10 -0.11
CA PHE A 34 7.62 8.44 -0.67
C PHE A 34 7.65 9.43 0.50
N ILE A 35 8.77 10.13 0.64
CA ILE A 35 8.94 11.14 1.69
C ILE A 35 8.42 12.46 1.12
N LEU A 36 7.37 12.99 1.74
CA LEU A 36 6.72 14.22 1.35
C LEU A 36 7.23 15.41 2.21
N PRO A 37 7.01 16.66 1.78
CA PRO A 37 7.51 17.83 2.50
C PRO A 37 6.97 17.96 3.92
N GLU A 38 5.68 17.64 4.12
CA GLU A 38 4.97 17.85 5.38
C GLU A 38 4.31 16.57 5.89
N PRO A 39 3.91 16.47 7.17
CA PRO A 39 3.14 15.36 7.69
C PRO A 39 1.85 15.13 6.89
N VAL A 40 1.55 13.87 6.60
CA VAL A 40 0.41 13.50 5.73
C VAL A 40 -0.86 13.35 6.57
N HIS A 41 -1.69 14.39 6.57
CA HIS A 41 -2.98 14.40 7.26
C HIS A 41 -4.14 13.90 6.40
N THR A 42 -4.00 14.02 5.10
CA THR A 42 -5.06 13.68 4.15
C THR A 42 -4.47 13.00 2.92
N THR A 43 -5.12 11.94 2.48
CA THR A 43 -4.85 11.29 1.20
C THR A 43 -6.13 11.24 0.37
N PHE A 44 -5.95 11.16 -0.94
CA PHE A 44 -6.99 10.85 -1.90
C PHE A 44 -6.65 9.53 -2.56
N SER A 45 -7.53 8.55 -2.53
CA SER A 45 -7.27 7.25 -3.15
C SER A 45 -8.49 6.75 -3.91
N GLU A 46 -8.24 6.05 -5.01
CA GLU A 46 -9.30 5.39 -5.74
C GLU A 46 -9.78 4.16 -4.97
N ASP A 47 -11.09 4.07 -4.76
CA ASP A 47 -11.75 2.93 -4.16
C ASP A 47 -13.12 2.77 -4.80
N MET A 48 -13.46 1.58 -5.29
CA MET A 48 -14.73 1.29 -5.95
C MET A 48 -15.09 2.27 -7.10
N ASN A 49 -14.12 2.65 -7.93
CA ASN A 49 -14.26 3.60 -9.06
C ASN A 49 -14.60 5.05 -8.66
N THR A 50 -14.31 5.43 -7.44
CA THR A 50 -14.43 6.83 -6.98
C THR A 50 -13.19 7.23 -6.19
N ILE A 51 -12.94 8.54 -6.11
CA ILE A 51 -11.88 9.07 -5.26
C ILE A 51 -12.45 9.32 -3.86
N ILE A 52 -11.84 8.67 -2.88
CA ILE A 52 -12.18 8.82 -1.47
C ILE A 52 -11.09 9.66 -0.78
N GLU A 53 -11.53 10.70 -0.08
CA GLU A 53 -10.70 11.44 0.86
C GLU A 53 -10.60 10.67 2.18
N ARG A 54 -9.37 10.40 2.64
CA ARG A 54 -9.12 9.78 3.95
C ARG A 54 -8.26 10.68 4.82
N LYS A 55 -8.72 10.88 6.06
CA LYS A 55 -8.00 11.65 7.08
C LYS A 55 -7.22 10.73 7.99
N PHE A 56 -5.97 11.08 8.24
CA PHE A 56 -5.04 10.34 9.08
C PHE A 56 -4.58 11.17 10.25
N ASN A 57 -4.21 10.49 11.34
CA ASN A 57 -3.27 11.03 12.31
C ASN A 57 -1.86 10.51 11.93
N PRO A 58 -1.01 11.31 11.31
CA PRO A 58 0.29 10.85 10.83
C PRO A 58 1.22 10.36 11.94
N PHE A 59 0.99 10.78 13.18
CA PHE A 59 1.78 10.38 14.35
C PHE A 59 1.15 9.23 15.15
N TYR A 60 0.16 8.55 14.58
CA TYR A 60 -0.49 7.44 15.24
C TYR A 60 0.43 6.20 15.23
N ASP A 61 0.83 5.74 16.40
CA ASP A 61 1.57 4.49 16.60
C ASP A 61 0.63 3.44 17.18
N ILE A 62 0.30 2.43 16.39
CA ILE A 62 -0.57 1.32 16.79
C ILE A 62 -0.04 0.61 18.05
N ARG A 63 1.28 0.48 18.21
CA ARG A 63 1.90 -0.21 19.36
C ARG A 63 1.62 0.48 20.68
N LYS A 64 1.42 1.80 20.66
CA LYS A 64 1.07 2.62 21.83
C LYS A 64 -0.44 2.69 22.06
N ASN A 65 -1.24 2.28 21.07
CA ASN A 65 -2.69 2.48 21.04
C ASN A 65 -3.46 1.16 20.86
N LEU A 66 -2.92 0.05 21.36
CA LEU A 66 -3.58 -1.24 21.26
C LEU A 66 -4.92 -1.24 22.01
N PRO A 67 -5.95 -1.93 21.51
CA PRO A 67 -7.26 -1.95 22.11
C PRO A 67 -7.23 -2.69 23.45
N LYS A 68 -7.82 -2.06 24.47
CA LYS A 68 -7.94 -2.64 25.81
C LYS A 68 -9.15 -3.57 25.96
N LYS A 69 -10.12 -3.47 25.04
CA LYS A 69 -11.36 -4.26 25.07
C LYS A 69 -11.29 -5.41 24.07
N ARG A 70 -11.82 -6.56 24.49
CA ARG A 70 -11.92 -7.75 23.66
C ARG A 70 -12.81 -7.49 22.43
N GLY A 71 -12.40 -7.99 21.25
CA GLY A 71 -13.16 -7.90 20.01
C GLY A 71 -13.09 -6.56 19.28
N ILE A 72 -12.34 -5.59 19.82
CA ILE A 72 -12.12 -4.31 19.16
C ILE A 72 -10.76 -4.36 18.45
N GLU A 73 -10.72 -3.92 17.20
CA GLU A 73 -9.50 -3.74 16.44
C GLU A 73 -8.86 -2.38 16.74
N ALA A 74 -7.54 -2.35 16.78
CA ALA A 74 -6.80 -1.10 16.80
C ALA A 74 -7.02 -0.34 15.47
N LYS A 75 -7.10 0.98 15.55
CA LYS A 75 -6.99 1.81 14.36
C LYS A 75 -5.64 1.55 13.68
N THR A 76 -5.59 1.77 12.39
CA THR A 76 -4.37 1.65 11.61
C THR A 76 -4.23 2.84 10.68
N ASN A 77 -3.01 3.12 10.27
CA ASN A 77 -2.72 4.09 9.20
C ASN A 77 -2.59 3.42 7.81
N PHE A 78 -2.90 2.13 7.72
CA PHE A 78 -3.08 1.45 6.44
C PHE A 78 -4.46 1.75 5.87
N ALA A 79 -4.53 1.88 4.56
CA ALA A 79 -5.78 2.04 3.82
C ALA A 79 -5.73 1.34 2.46
N PRO A 80 -6.90 0.94 1.92
CA PRO A 80 -6.98 0.37 0.59
C PRO A 80 -6.88 1.45 -0.50
N MET A 81 -6.43 1.01 -1.67
CA MET A 81 -6.52 1.73 -2.94
C MET A 81 -6.72 0.71 -4.07
N GLN A 82 -7.22 1.15 -5.22
CA GLN A 82 -7.25 0.32 -6.42
C GLN A 82 -6.11 0.68 -7.37
N ARG A 83 -6.19 1.82 -8.05
CA ARG A 83 -5.19 2.23 -9.04
C ARG A 83 -4.41 3.46 -8.64
N TYR A 84 -4.93 4.26 -7.69
CA TYR A 84 -4.40 5.57 -7.36
C TYR A 84 -4.39 5.85 -5.87
N VAL A 85 -3.32 6.48 -5.43
CA VAL A 85 -3.26 7.22 -4.16
C VAL A 85 -2.43 8.48 -4.35
N GLY A 86 -2.86 9.58 -3.73
CA GLY A 86 -2.15 10.86 -3.77
C GLY A 86 -2.22 11.63 -2.47
N ALA A 87 -1.20 12.44 -2.24
CA ALA A 87 -1.10 13.39 -1.14
C ALA A 87 -0.16 14.54 -1.51
N GLN A 88 -0.47 15.76 -1.09
CA GLN A 88 0.41 16.94 -1.24
C GLN A 88 0.89 17.18 -2.69
N GLY A 89 0.01 16.96 -3.69
CA GLY A 89 0.35 17.13 -5.10
C GLY A 89 1.22 16.02 -5.71
N VAL A 90 1.51 14.95 -4.96
CA VAL A 90 2.17 13.74 -5.47
C VAL A 90 1.12 12.68 -5.70
N GLY A 91 1.00 12.20 -6.93
CA GLY A 91 0.11 11.10 -7.32
C GLY A 91 0.91 9.84 -7.65
N ILE A 92 0.42 8.70 -7.19
CA ILE A 92 1.00 7.37 -7.43
C ILE A 92 -0.08 6.52 -8.08
N ILE A 93 0.22 5.99 -9.26
CA ILE A 93 -0.67 5.09 -10.01
C ILE A 93 -0.03 3.71 -10.00
N THR A 94 -0.78 2.69 -9.59
CA THR A 94 -0.27 1.33 -9.39
C THR A 94 -0.99 0.33 -10.27
N LYS A 95 -0.30 -0.75 -10.62
CA LYS A 95 -0.87 -1.91 -11.30
C LYS A 95 -0.94 -3.08 -10.31
N GLY A 96 -2.11 -3.25 -9.67
CA GLY A 96 -2.36 -4.37 -8.77
C GLY A 96 -1.82 -4.23 -7.34
N LEU A 97 -1.23 -3.07 -6.98
CA LEU A 97 -0.90 -2.77 -5.59
C LEU A 97 -2.13 -2.11 -4.94
N THR A 98 -2.60 -2.68 -3.85
CA THR A 98 -3.93 -2.36 -3.31
C THR A 98 -3.92 -1.78 -1.89
N GLU A 99 -2.75 -1.53 -1.35
CA GLU A 99 -2.61 -1.06 0.03
C GLU A 99 -1.53 0.01 0.14
N TYR A 100 -1.81 1.02 0.94
CA TYR A 100 -0.83 2.03 1.35
C TYR A 100 -0.88 2.30 2.85
N GLU A 101 0.15 2.92 3.38
CA GLU A 101 0.27 3.36 4.77
C GLU A 101 0.74 4.81 4.83
N VAL A 102 0.24 5.53 5.84
CA VAL A 102 0.69 6.88 6.17
C VAL A 102 1.37 6.88 7.53
N PHE A 103 2.61 7.37 7.58
CA PHE A 103 3.30 7.60 8.86
C PHE A 103 4.18 8.84 8.75
N GLU A 104 3.97 9.80 9.66
CA GLU A 104 4.63 11.11 9.64
C GLU A 104 4.46 11.79 8.26
N ASN A 105 5.53 12.15 7.60
CA ASN A 105 5.55 12.72 6.25
C ASN A 105 5.75 11.67 5.15
N THR A 106 5.49 10.42 5.46
CA THR A 106 5.73 9.31 4.53
C THR A 106 4.43 8.69 4.05
N LEU A 107 4.27 8.62 2.73
CA LEU A 107 3.27 7.80 2.05
C LEU A 107 3.97 6.53 1.54
N SER A 108 3.57 5.38 2.04
CA SER A 108 4.18 4.09 1.69
C SER A 108 3.20 3.23 0.91
N VAL A 109 3.61 2.66 -0.21
CA VAL A 109 2.81 1.70 -0.98
C VAL A 109 3.35 0.30 -0.72
N THR A 110 2.46 -0.62 -0.36
CA THR A 110 2.81 -2.02 -0.09
C THR A 110 3.09 -2.75 -1.40
N LEU A 111 4.32 -3.23 -1.56
CA LEU A 111 4.75 -4.07 -2.68
C LEU A 111 4.42 -5.55 -2.44
N LEU A 112 4.56 -5.99 -1.20
CA LEU A 112 4.33 -7.37 -0.79
C LEU A 112 3.92 -7.41 0.69
N ARG A 113 2.82 -8.12 0.96
CA ARG A 113 2.43 -8.52 2.32
C ARG A 113 2.43 -10.04 2.42
N SER A 114 3.52 -10.59 2.93
CA SER A 114 3.71 -12.02 3.11
C SER A 114 3.17 -12.46 4.46
N VAL A 115 2.14 -13.30 4.47
CA VAL A 115 1.51 -13.83 5.68
C VAL A 115 1.33 -15.33 5.61
N GLY A 116 1.47 -16.03 6.73
CA GLY A 116 1.34 -17.49 6.79
C GLY A 116 0.06 -17.98 7.46
N VAL A 117 -0.65 -17.11 8.17
CA VAL A 117 -1.86 -17.47 8.91
C VAL A 117 -2.88 -16.35 8.82
N ILE A 118 -4.11 -16.66 8.42
CA ILE A 118 -5.26 -15.75 8.52
C ILE A 118 -5.86 -15.85 9.93
N SER A 119 -6.47 -14.74 10.40
CA SER A 119 -7.06 -14.67 11.75
C SER A 119 -6.10 -15.10 12.86
N ASN A 120 -4.86 -14.61 12.77
CA ASN A 120 -3.79 -14.97 13.72
C ASN A 120 -4.21 -14.61 15.14
N PRO A 121 -4.30 -15.61 16.07
CA PRO A 121 -4.70 -15.39 17.45
C PRO A 121 -3.67 -14.58 18.27
N LYS A 122 -2.44 -14.44 17.76
CA LYS A 122 -1.37 -13.65 18.36
C LYS A 122 -1.27 -12.22 17.78
N ASN A 123 -2.27 -11.79 17.02
CA ASN A 123 -2.27 -10.43 16.47
C ASN A 123 -2.48 -9.40 17.59
N PRO A 124 -1.51 -8.56 17.91
CA PRO A 124 -1.66 -7.58 19.01
C PRO A 124 -2.67 -6.48 18.69
N ALA A 125 -2.95 -6.22 17.41
CA ALA A 125 -3.92 -5.21 16.99
C ALA A 125 -5.38 -5.64 17.24
N ARG A 126 -5.61 -6.91 17.55
CA ARG A 126 -6.93 -7.46 17.88
C ARG A 126 -6.79 -8.55 18.93
N SER A 127 -7.47 -8.38 20.04
CA SER A 127 -7.37 -9.30 21.20
C SER A 127 -8.08 -10.64 21.00
N THR A 128 -8.88 -10.79 19.95
CA THR A 128 -9.56 -12.05 19.59
C THR A 128 -9.48 -12.28 18.09
N PRO A 129 -9.30 -13.52 17.63
CA PRO A 129 -9.32 -13.85 16.22
C PRO A 129 -10.63 -13.39 15.53
N ALA A 130 -10.54 -12.97 14.28
CA ALA A 130 -11.71 -12.61 13.47
C ALA A 130 -12.48 -13.85 12.99
N GLY A 131 -11.81 -14.99 12.96
CA GLY A 131 -12.34 -16.28 12.52
C GLY A 131 -11.36 -17.39 12.93
N PRO A 132 -11.53 -18.62 12.42
CA PRO A 132 -10.60 -19.69 12.70
C PRO A 132 -9.20 -19.36 12.18
N PRO A 133 -8.14 -19.68 12.92
CA PRO A 133 -6.78 -19.51 12.42
C PRO A 133 -6.50 -20.56 11.33
N LEU A 134 -6.33 -20.11 10.10
CA LEU A 134 -6.05 -20.99 8.95
C LEU A 134 -4.65 -20.72 8.43
N GLU A 135 -3.91 -21.77 8.18
CA GLU A 135 -2.64 -21.67 7.48
C GLU A 135 -2.87 -21.39 6.01
N VAL A 136 -2.11 -20.44 5.47
CA VAL A 136 -2.21 -19.96 4.08
C VAL A 136 -0.79 -19.86 3.48
N PRO A 137 -0.17 -21.02 3.19
CA PRO A 137 1.22 -21.04 2.75
C PRO A 137 1.45 -20.26 1.46
N ASP A 138 0.50 -20.25 0.54
CA ASP A 138 0.61 -19.52 -0.73
C ASP A 138 0.58 -18.00 -0.55
N ALA A 139 -0.04 -17.48 0.51
CA ALA A 139 -0.02 -16.07 0.84
C ALA A 139 1.35 -15.58 1.37
N GLN A 140 2.34 -16.45 1.49
CA GLN A 140 3.73 -16.07 1.67
C GLN A 140 4.35 -15.50 0.39
N GLN A 141 3.75 -15.74 -0.78
CA GLN A 141 4.19 -15.22 -2.08
C GLN A 141 5.69 -15.45 -2.32
N LEU A 142 6.15 -16.68 -2.05
CA LEU A 142 7.55 -17.06 -2.31
C LEU A 142 7.82 -17.15 -3.81
N GLY A 143 9.05 -16.87 -4.20
CA GLY A 143 9.48 -16.90 -5.60
C GLY A 143 9.53 -15.53 -6.24
N GLU A 144 9.45 -15.49 -7.56
CA GLU A 144 9.55 -14.28 -8.36
C GLU A 144 8.31 -13.40 -8.21
N ASN A 145 8.54 -12.12 -7.96
CA ASN A 145 7.53 -11.09 -7.83
C ASN A 145 7.90 -9.88 -8.67
N ILE A 146 6.88 -9.14 -9.10
CA ILE A 146 7.02 -7.88 -9.80
C ILE A 146 6.01 -6.88 -9.24
N ALA A 147 6.44 -5.63 -9.10
CA ALA A 147 5.57 -4.49 -8.79
C ALA A 147 5.81 -3.38 -9.81
N GLU A 148 4.73 -2.85 -10.35
CA GLU A 148 4.77 -1.73 -11.30
C GLU A 148 3.91 -0.58 -10.78
N PHE A 149 4.48 0.62 -10.83
CA PHE A 149 3.77 1.85 -10.48
C PHE A 149 4.38 3.06 -11.19
N SER A 150 3.60 4.12 -11.28
CA SER A 150 4.01 5.39 -11.87
C SER A 150 3.80 6.51 -10.87
N VAL A 151 4.70 7.48 -10.87
CA VAL A 151 4.67 8.65 -9.96
C VAL A 151 4.65 9.92 -10.78
N GLY A 152 3.82 10.87 -10.38
CA GLY A 152 3.74 12.18 -11.00
C GLY A 152 3.36 13.28 -10.01
N PHE A 153 3.47 14.51 -10.46
CA PHE A 153 3.05 15.70 -9.70
C PHE A 153 1.70 16.16 -10.22
N PHE A 154 0.63 15.68 -9.59
CA PHE A 154 -0.75 16.00 -9.97
C PHE A 154 -1.72 15.78 -8.79
N ASP A 155 -2.85 16.46 -8.86
CA ASP A 155 -3.91 16.38 -7.87
C ASP A 155 -4.96 15.32 -8.21
N LYS A 156 -5.87 15.08 -7.26
CA LYS A 156 -7.01 14.18 -7.43
C LYS A 156 -7.90 14.53 -8.62
N ASP A 157 -7.95 15.80 -8.99
CA ASP A 157 -8.82 16.28 -10.08
C ASP A 157 -8.25 15.91 -11.48
N ASP A 158 -6.94 15.70 -11.57
CA ASP A 158 -6.24 15.28 -12.77
C ASP A 158 -6.01 13.76 -12.85
N TYR A 159 -6.41 13.00 -11.81
CA TYR A 159 -6.05 11.58 -11.70
C TYR A 159 -6.52 10.74 -12.89
N GLU A 160 -7.73 10.99 -13.43
CA GLU A 160 -8.25 10.23 -14.56
C GLU A 160 -7.39 10.38 -15.83
N LYS A 161 -6.89 11.58 -16.07
CA LYS A 161 -5.96 11.84 -17.17
C LYS A 161 -4.71 10.97 -17.03
N PHE A 162 -4.09 10.96 -15.85
CA PHE A 162 -2.87 10.22 -15.61
C PHE A 162 -3.08 8.70 -15.51
N VAL A 163 -4.22 8.26 -14.98
CA VAL A 163 -4.59 6.83 -14.99
C VAL A 163 -4.72 6.31 -16.41
N THR A 164 -5.25 7.10 -17.37
CA THR A 164 -5.37 6.67 -18.77
C THR A 164 -4.01 6.50 -19.48
N LEU A 165 -2.94 7.16 -19.01
CA LEU A 165 -1.59 6.93 -19.53
C LEU A 165 -1.04 5.55 -19.12
N VAL A 166 -1.42 5.05 -17.95
CA VAL A 166 -0.96 3.77 -17.42
C VAL A 166 -1.90 2.62 -17.80
N PHE A 167 -3.20 2.91 -17.89
CA PHE A 167 -4.27 1.99 -18.25
C PHE A 167 -5.02 2.53 -19.49
N PRO A 168 -4.52 2.32 -20.71
CA PRO A 168 -5.19 2.79 -21.91
C PRO A 168 -6.60 2.20 -21.99
N LYS A 169 -7.59 3.05 -22.32
CA LYS A 169 -8.96 2.60 -22.54
C LYS A 169 -8.99 1.65 -23.73
N ILE A 170 -9.49 0.44 -23.52
CA ILE A 170 -9.84 -0.45 -24.62
C ILE A 170 -11.14 0.11 -25.20
N VAL A 171 -11.07 0.68 -26.40
CA VAL A 171 -12.25 1.01 -27.19
C VAL A 171 -12.65 -0.27 -27.92
N LEU A 172 -13.73 -0.88 -27.47
CA LEU A 172 -14.36 -2.04 -28.14
C LEU A 172 -15.26 -1.55 -29.27
#